data_d323c2f51c5961a17fc33b27f0f2bbbd
#
_entry.id   d323c2f51c5961a17fc33b27f0f2bbbd
#
_cell.length_a   1.000
_cell.length_b   1.000
_cell.length_c   1.000
_cell.angle_alpha   90.00
_cell.angle_beta   90.00
_cell.angle_gamma   90.00
#
_symmetry.space_group_name_H-M   'P 1'
#
loop_
_entity.id
_entity.type
_entity.pdbx_description
1 polymer ?
#
loop_
_entity_poly.entity_id
_entity_poly.type
_entity_poly.pdbx_seq_one_letter_code
_entity_poly.pdbx_strand_id
1 'polypeptide(L)'
;MAFFRQMAYHKKNVPAYASHRNTMSSSLTRQNLEQLTLRWEQWEAEATTTSRRIVRARLHLLFLLIRFGGLRLGEALELDAKAAVDVVTCMVHVPGASARDVLLPMGCMRHIRRILSLPEAEGMGAEFLRFDQGFVRRKFYEVASPLELDSALVGPRALRYARGLELLELHVPFNLVQKFLGQEKSSQIAAFLDFAGGAARRYVGGGSPGQSSGKDCRNSMLGTITDITLGMRSVRLEVTTFSDLRLVSLCSHKDFSRMDLHLHQVVTAFIEPDQIVVAPEALPGFSNGFCAPVAELHREQVETFIGIRLDDGTTLYSHQETDVLDTMRLYEGRKVWMLFPARAVSLSVH
;
A
#
# COMPACT_ATOMS: atom_id res chain seq x y z
N MET A 1 -39.37 0.84 70.96
CA MET A 1 -38.62 2.08 70.74
C MET A 1 -38.11 1.97 69.35
N ALA A 2 -38.78 2.43 68.32
CA ALA A 2 -38.82 3.81 67.84
C ALA A 2 -37.65 4.11 66.90
N PHE A 3 -38.10 4.39 65.73
CA PHE A 3 -37.46 5.19 64.67
C PHE A 3 -36.39 4.50 63.77
N PHE A 4 -36.79 4.03 62.60
CA PHE A 4 -36.43 4.61 61.33
C PHE A 4 -37.42 4.15 60.27
N ARG A 5 -38.39 4.98 59.99
CA ARG A 5 -39.25 4.93 58.81
C ARG A 5 -38.77 5.97 57.83
N GLN A 6 -38.79 5.59 56.53
CA GLN A 6 -39.00 6.47 55.38
C GLN A 6 -37.79 7.22 54.81
N MET A 7 -37.28 6.69 53.70
CA MET A 7 -37.24 7.46 52.46
C MET A 7 -37.08 6.51 51.26
N ALA A 8 -38.23 6.10 50.74
CA ALA A 8 -38.35 5.60 49.41
C ALA A 8 -38.64 6.80 48.51
N TYR A 9 -37.69 7.15 47.64
CA TYR A 9 -38.01 8.06 46.52
C TYR A 9 -37.21 7.67 45.27
N HIS A 10 -37.98 7.20 44.27
CA HIS A 10 -37.73 7.26 42.84
C HIS A 10 -36.41 6.77 42.24
N LYS A 11 -36.32 5.47 41.99
CA LYS A 11 -35.67 4.96 40.78
C LYS A 11 -36.60 5.26 39.61
N LYS A 12 -36.41 6.40 38.97
CA LYS A 12 -36.93 6.64 37.60
C LYS A 12 -36.20 5.69 36.67
N ASN A 13 -36.98 4.90 35.94
CA ASN A 13 -36.62 4.13 34.77
C ASN A 13 -35.71 4.94 33.85
N VAL A 14 -34.44 4.60 33.77
CA VAL A 14 -33.58 4.92 32.67
C VAL A 14 -33.71 3.72 31.71
N PRO A 15 -34.25 3.91 30.51
CA PRO A 15 -34.25 2.81 29.55
C PRO A 15 -32.80 2.46 29.25
N ALA A 16 -32.48 1.20 29.43
CA ALA A 16 -31.23 0.64 28.94
C ALA A 16 -31.19 0.82 27.42
N TYR A 17 -30.61 1.91 26.97
CA TYR A 17 -30.10 2.00 25.62
C TYR A 17 -28.95 0.99 25.49
N ALA A 18 -29.31 -0.22 25.12
CA ALA A 18 -28.39 -1.17 24.56
C ALA A 18 -27.83 -0.53 23.28
N SER A 19 -26.75 0.19 23.40
CA SER A 19 -25.93 0.60 22.27
C SER A 19 -25.18 -0.64 21.72
N HIS A 20 -25.89 -1.50 21.02
CA HIS A 20 -25.28 -2.25 19.97
C HIS A 20 -24.95 -1.25 18.83
N ARG A 21 -23.98 -0.38 19.05
CA ARG A 21 -23.18 0.12 17.95
C ARG A 21 -22.32 -1.05 17.52
N ASN A 22 -22.88 -1.87 16.64
CA ASN A 22 -22.11 -2.52 15.62
C ASN A 22 -21.27 -1.40 14.99
N THR A 23 -20.00 -1.31 15.33
CA THR A 23 -19.01 -0.56 14.56
C THR A 23 -18.92 -1.30 13.23
N MET A 24 -19.82 -0.97 12.31
CA MET A 24 -19.70 -1.39 10.92
C MET A 24 -18.30 -0.94 10.50
N SER A 25 -17.47 -1.90 10.15
CA SER A 25 -16.14 -1.66 9.61
C SER A 25 -16.31 -0.69 8.45
N SER A 26 -15.73 0.49 8.54
CA SER A 26 -15.82 1.53 7.50
C SER A 26 -15.02 1.15 6.23
N SER A 27 -14.42 -0.02 6.19
CA SER A 27 -13.60 -0.53 5.09
C SER A 27 -13.73 -2.04 4.95
N LEU A 28 -13.49 -2.55 3.73
CA LEU A 28 -13.40 -3.97 3.46
C LEU A 28 -12.17 -4.57 4.15
N THR A 29 -12.36 -5.72 4.79
CA THR A 29 -11.26 -6.51 5.33
C THR A 29 -10.48 -7.17 4.19
N ARG A 30 -9.25 -7.62 4.45
CA ARG A 30 -8.45 -8.41 3.50
C ARG A 30 -9.24 -9.63 3.00
N GLN A 31 -9.91 -10.35 3.89
CA GLN A 31 -10.73 -11.51 3.55
C GLN A 31 -11.89 -11.14 2.61
N ASN A 32 -12.59 -10.02 2.85
CA ASN A 32 -13.65 -9.54 1.96
C ASN A 32 -13.10 -9.23 0.56
N LEU A 33 -11.92 -8.61 0.48
CA LEU A 33 -11.27 -8.27 -0.79
C LEU A 33 -10.84 -9.51 -1.58
N GLU A 34 -10.35 -10.54 -0.90
CA GLU A 34 -10.02 -11.83 -1.50
C GLU A 34 -11.28 -12.55 -2.01
N GLN A 35 -12.34 -12.62 -1.20
CA GLN A 35 -13.62 -13.20 -1.61
C GLN A 35 -14.23 -12.47 -2.82
N LEU A 36 -14.17 -11.15 -2.83
CA LEU A 36 -14.65 -10.34 -3.95
C LEU A 36 -13.85 -10.60 -5.23
N THR A 37 -12.53 -10.75 -5.11
CA THR A 37 -11.65 -11.08 -6.25
C THR A 37 -12.03 -12.44 -6.83
N LEU A 38 -12.16 -13.46 -5.99
CA LEU A 38 -12.61 -14.81 -6.40
C LEU A 38 -14.00 -14.78 -7.04
N ARG A 39 -14.92 -13.98 -6.50
CA ARG A 39 -16.27 -13.87 -7.08
C ARG A 39 -16.24 -13.27 -8.49
N TRP A 40 -15.38 -12.30 -8.77
CA TRP A 40 -15.21 -11.76 -10.11
C TRP A 40 -14.67 -12.80 -11.10
N GLU A 41 -13.71 -13.62 -10.69
CA GLU A 41 -13.18 -14.73 -11.49
C GLU A 41 -14.27 -15.77 -11.80
N GLN A 42 -15.04 -16.18 -10.78
CA GLN A 42 -16.15 -17.11 -10.93
C GLN A 42 -17.21 -16.54 -11.88
N TRP A 43 -17.61 -15.28 -11.67
CA TRP A 43 -18.63 -14.63 -12.51
C TRP A 43 -18.19 -14.53 -13.97
N GLU A 44 -16.93 -14.28 -14.25
CA GLU A 44 -16.37 -14.34 -15.60
C GLU A 44 -16.50 -15.76 -16.19
N ALA A 45 -16.09 -16.77 -15.43
CA ALA A 45 -16.12 -18.16 -15.83
C ALA A 45 -17.53 -18.74 -16.07
N GLU A 46 -18.55 -18.21 -15.39
CA GLU A 46 -19.96 -18.56 -15.58
C GLU A 46 -20.55 -18.13 -16.96
N ALA A 47 -19.77 -17.48 -17.81
CA ALA A 47 -20.24 -17.03 -19.10
C ALA A 47 -20.48 -18.21 -20.06
N THR A 48 -21.72 -18.40 -20.52
CA THR A 48 -22.13 -19.54 -21.37
C THR A 48 -22.01 -19.29 -22.87
N THR A 49 -21.92 -18.00 -23.28
CA THR A 49 -21.82 -17.62 -24.70
C THR A 49 -20.58 -16.77 -24.94
N THR A 50 -20.02 -16.82 -26.15
CA THR A 50 -18.84 -16.02 -26.54
C THR A 50 -19.05 -14.53 -26.30
N SER A 51 -20.21 -13.99 -26.71
CA SER A 51 -20.55 -12.58 -26.47
C SER A 51 -20.60 -12.19 -24.98
N ARG A 52 -21.11 -13.06 -24.13
CA ARG A 52 -21.09 -12.82 -22.68
C ARG A 52 -19.69 -12.97 -22.12
N ARG A 53 -18.90 -13.92 -22.61
CA ARG A 53 -17.51 -14.15 -22.18
C ARG A 53 -16.67 -12.90 -22.37
N ILE A 54 -16.65 -12.32 -23.56
CA ILE A 54 -15.83 -11.13 -23.81
C ILE A 54 -16.29 -9.92 -22.99
N VAL A 55 -17.60 -9.70 -22.84
CA VAL A 55 -18.13 -8.60 -22.02
C VAL A 55 -17.73 -8.78 -20.56
N ARG A 56 -17.85 -10.00 -20.01
CA ARG A 56 -17.47 -10.28 -18.61
C ARG A 56 -15.95 -10.18 -18.43
N ALA A 57 -15.14 -10.66 -19.35
CA ALA A 57 -13.68 -10.52 -19.32
C ALA A 57 -13.23 -9.05 -19.31
N ARG A 58 -13.85 -8.19 -20.14
CA ARG A 58 -13.59 -6.75 -20.19
C ARG A 58 -13.95 -6.06 -18.87
N LEU A 59 -15.10 -6.42 -18.29
CA LEU A 59 -15.53 -5.89 -16.98
C LEU A 59 -14.63 -6.40 -15.84
N HIS A 60 -14.17 -7.66 -15.90
CA HIS A 60 -13.22 -8.19 -14.95
C HIS A 60 -11.88 -7.47 -15.06
N LEU A 61 -11.41 -7.14 -16.26
CA LEU A 61 -10.20 -6.33 -16.44
C LEU A 61 -10.34 -4.95 -15.80
N LEU A 62 -11.48 -4.27 -15.97
CA LEU A 62 -11.76 -3.01 -15.26
C LEU A 62 -11.71 -3.17 -13.74
N PHE A 63 -12.29 -4.25 -13.21
CA PHE A 63 -12.20 -4.57 -11.79
C PHE A 63 -10.75 -4.73 -11.34
N LEU A 64 -9.93 -5.50 -12.05
CA LEU A 64 -8.53 -5.75 -11.74
C LEU A 64 -7.70 -4.44 -11.71
N LEU A 65 -7.88 -3.59 -12.72
CA LEU A 65 -7.19 -2.29 -12.81
C LEU A 65 -7.57 -1.35 -11.65
N ILE A 66 -8.83 -1.33 -11.26
CA ILE A 66 -9.32 -0.50 -10.15
C ILE A 66 -8.88 -1.10 -8.80
N ARG A 67 -9.07 -2.40 -8.62
CA ARG A 67 -8.82 -3.10 -7.35
C ARG A 67 -7.33 -3.16 -6.99
N PHE A 68 -6.48 -3.50 -7.95
CA PHE A 68 -5.05 -3.67 -7.72
C PHE A 68 -4.21 -2.47 -8.17
N GLY A 69 -4.63 -1.79 -9.22
CA GLY A 69 -3.94 -0.61 -9.76
C GLY A 69 -4.39 0.71 -9.14
N GLY A 70 -5.50 0.72 -8.42
CA GLY A 70 -6.01 1.96 -7.83
C GLY A 70 -6.45 3.01 -8.88
N LEU A 71 -6.79 2.60 -10.10
CA LEU A 71 -7.24 3.53 -11.15
C LEU A 71 -8.60 4.11 -10.81
N ARG A 72 -8.84 5.35 -11.25
CA ARG A 72 -10.21 5.90 -11.28
C ARG A 72 -11.03 5.17 -12.35
N LEU A 73 -12.34 5.05 -12.13
CA LEU A 73 -13.21 4.42 -13.13
C LEU A 73 -13.08 5.11 -14.51
N GLY A 74 -13.02 6.44 -14.57
CA GLY A 74 -12.80 7.17 -15.81
C GLY A 74 -11.47 6.85 -16.46
N GLU A 75 -10.36 6.84 -15.70
CA GLU A 75 -9.03 6.47 -16.19
C GLU A 75 -9.04 5.05 -16.80
N ALA A 76 -9.67 4.09 -16.11
CA ALA A 76 -9.71 2.70 -16.56
C ALA A 76 -10.58 2.54 -17.82
N LEU A 77 -11.66 3.31 -17.98
CA LEU A 77 -12.54 3.26 -19.15
C LEU A 77 -11.91 3.89 -20.41
N GLU A 78 -11.02 4.86 -20.23
CA GLU A 78 -10.34 5.56 -21.32
C GLU A 78 -9.00 4.92 -21.70
N LEU A 79 -8.57 3.90 -20.93
CA LEU A 79 -7.28 3.28 -21.10
C LEU A 79 -7.26 2.38 -22.36
N ASP A 80 -6.30 2.60 -23.25
CA ASP A 80 -5.95 1.58 -24.24
C ASP A 80 -5.16 0.47 -23.53
N ALA A 81 -5.87 -0.58 -23.12
CA ALA A 81 -5.29 -1.64 -22.31
C ALA A 81 -4.12 -2.37 -23.00
N LYS A 82 -4.12 -2.47 -24.33
CA LYS A 82 -3.04 -3.15 -25.07
C LYS A 82 -1.77 -2.29 -25.14
N ALA A 83 -1.93 -0.98 -25.27
CA ALA A 83 -0.80 -0.05 -25.31
C ALA A 83 -0.27 0.31 -23.92
N ALA A 84 -1.15 0.37 -22.93
CA ALA A 84 -0.83 0.86 -21.59
C ALA A 84 -0.33 -0.24 -20.64
N VAL A 85 -0.59 -1.52 -20.92
CA VAL A 85 -0.21 -2.64 -20.04
C VAL A 85 1.05 -3.31 -20.54
N ASP A 86 2.14 -3.16 -19.80
CA ASP A 86 3.34 -3.96 -20.00
C ASP A 86 3.27 -5.23 -19.14
N VAL A 87 3.00 -6.36 -19.78
CA VAL A 87 2.85 -7.66 -19.12
C VAL A 87 4.18 -8.26 -18.65
N VAL A 88 5.31 -7.76 -19.17
CA VAL A 88 6.65 -8.23 -18.79
C VAL A 88 7.09 -7.60 -17.48
N THR A 89 6.97 -6.28 -17.38
CA THR A 89 7.34 -5.51 -16.20
C THR A 89 6.21 -5.42 -15.15
N CYS A 90 5.03 -5.97 -15.46
CA CYS A 90 3.82 -5.84 -14.63
C CYS A 90 3.37 -4.39 -14.41
N MET A 91 3.69 -3.49 -15.33
CA MET A 91 3.37 -2.06 -15.22
C MET A 91 2.12 -1.69 -16.02
N VAL A 92 1.41 -0.69 -15.53
CA VAL A 92 0.31 -0.04 -16.25
C VAL A 92 0.60 1.45 -16.34
N HIS A 93 0.73 1.97 -17.55
CA HIS A 93 0.91 3.40 -17.82
C HIS A 93 -0.45 4.09 -17.85
N VAL A 94 -0.75 4.86 -16.83
CA VAL A 94 -1.99 5.64 -16.75
C VAL A 94 -1.75 7.02 -17.35
N PRO A 95 -2.35 7.36 -18.49
CA PRO A 95 -2.15 8.66 -19.15
C PRO A 95 -2.97 9.77 -18.49
N GLY A 96 -2.77 11.01 -18.95
CA GLY A 96 -3.60 12.17 -18.59
C GLY A 96 -2.98 13.10 -17.56
N ALA A 97 -3.82 13.93 -16.93
CA ALA A 97 -3.37 14.97 -16.00
C ALA A 97 -2.67 14.42 -14.74
N SER A 98 -3.03 13.21 -14.30
CA SER A 98 -2.37 12.50 -13.20
C SER A 98 -1.60 11.29 -13.75
N ALA A 99 -0.83 11.50 -14.84
CA ALA A 99 -0.05 10.46 -15.49
C ALA A 99 0.91 9.79 -14.50
N ARG A 100 0.92 8.46 -14.50
CA ARG A 100 1.74 7.66 -13.59
C ARG A 100 1.87 6.22 -14.05
N ASP A 101 2.91 5.58 -13.57
CA ASP A 101 3.13 4.17 -13.72
C ASP A 101 2.66 3.44 -12.47
N VAL A 102 1.89 2.38 -12.67
CA VAL A 102 1.30 1.59 -11.60
C VAL A 102 1.75 0.15 -11.73
N LEU A 103 2.45 -0.34 -10.71
CA LEU A 103 2.87 -1.73 -10.66
C LEU A 103 1.74 -2.59 -10.11
N LEU A 104 1.44 -3.69 -10.82
CA LEU A 104 0.42 -4.66 -10.42
C LEU A 104 1.05 -5.94 -9.88
N PRO A 105 0.40 -6.61 -8.91
CA PRO A 105 0.82 -7.94 -8.46
C PRO A 105 0.86 -8.93 -9.63
N MET A 106 1.85 -9.81 -9.63
CA MET A 106 2.03 -10.81 -10.72
C MET A 106 0.79 -11.71 -10.90
N GLY A 107 0.12 -12.09 -9.80
CA GLY A 107 -1.13 -12.84 -9.87
C GLY A 107 -2.21 -12.10 -10.67
N CYS A 108 -2.39 -10.81 -10.40
CA CYS A 108 -3.29 -9.95 -11.16
C CYS A 108 -2.87 -9.85 -12.64
N MET A 109 -1.58 -9.64 -12.90
CA MET A 109 -1.06 -9.51 -14.26
C MET A 109 -1.26 -10.77 -15.10
N ARG A 110 -1.21 -11.98 -14.52
CA ARG A 110 -1.55 -13.23 -15.21
C ARG A 110 -2.99 -13.23 -15.74
N HIS A 111 -3.95 -12.76 -14.94
CA HIS A 111 -5.35 -12.64 -15.37
C HIS A 111 -5.49 -11.59 -16.47
N ILE A 112 -4.84 -10.44 -16.33
CA ILE A 112 -4.84 -9.37 -17.35
C ILE A 112 -4.29 -9.89 -18.67
N ARG A 113 -3.12 -10.55 -18.63
CA ARG A 113 -2.51 -11.14 -19.84
C ARG A 113 -3.45 -12.13 -20.52
N ARG A 114 -4.10 -13.02 -19.76
CA ARG A 114 -5.08 -13.97 -20.31
C ARG A 114 -6.24 -13.24 -21.00
N ILE A 115 -6.78 -12.19 -20.38
CA ILE A 115 -7.89 -11.43 -20.95
C ILE A 115 -7.48 -10.69 -22.23
N LEU A 116 -6.31 -10.06 -22.24
CA LEU A 116 -5.79 -9.35 -23.42
C LEU A 116 -5.39 -10.27 -24.56
N SER A 117 -5.16 -11.55 -24.28
CA SER A 117 -4.84 -12.57 -25.30
C SER A 117 -6.08 -13.30 -25.85
N LEU A 118 -7.31 -12.89 -25.47
CA LEU A 118 -8.52 -13.46 -26.04
C LEU A 118 -8.64 -13.09 -27.53
N PRO A 119 -9.00 -14.03 -28.41
CA PRO A 119 -9.18 -13.74 -29.85
C PRO A 119 -10.17 -12.59 -30.10
N GLU A 120 -11.21 -12.51 -29.29
CA GLU A 120 -12.24 -11.45 -29.37
C GLU A 120 -11.71 -10.07 -28.96
N ALA A 121 -10.53 -10.01 -28.32
CA ALA A 121 -9.87 -8.75 -27.98
C ALA A 121 -9.07 -8.17 -29.17
N GLU A 122 -8.84 -8.97 -30.23
CA GLU A 122 -8.18 -8.49 -31.43
C GLU A 122 -9.04 -7.43 -32.15
N GLY A 123 -8.40 -6.34 -32.55
CA GLY A 123 -9.07 -5.26 -33.29
C GLY A 123 -9.89 -4.26 -32.44
N MET A 124 -10.07 -4.49 -31.13
CA MET A 124 -10.85 -3.55 -30.30
C MET A 124 -10.03 -2.32 -29.85
N GLY A 125 -8.70 -2.40 -29.77
CA GLY A 125 -7.83 -1.28 -29.43
C GLY A 125 -8.30 -0.51 -28.18
N ALA A 126 -8.35 0.82 -28.27
CA ALA A 126 -8.79 1.69 -27.21
C ALA A 126 -10.30 1.53 -26.83
N GLU A 127 -11.10 0.90 -27.69
CA GLU A 127 -12.53 0.61 -27.40
C GLU A 127 -12.70 -0.59 -26.45
N PHE A 128 -11.63 -1.33 -26.17
CA PHE A 128 -11.71 -2.57 -25.38
C PHE A 128 -12.29 -2.34 -23.98
N LEU A 129 -11.93 -1.26 -23.31
CA LEU A 129 -12.43 -0.93 -21.95
C LEU A 129 -13.56 0.10 -21.95
N ARG A 130 -14.03 0.56 -23.11
CA ARG A 130 -15.06 1.58 -23.21
C ARG A 130 -16.45 1.01 -22.88
N PHE A 131 -17.04 1.51 -21.81
CA PHE A 131 -18.37 1.20 -21.32
C PHE A 131 -19.02 2.45 -20.73
N ASP A 132 -20.36 2.44 -20.63
CA ASP A 132 -21.07 3.42 -19.83
C ASP A 132 -20.74 3.26 -18.34
N GLN A 133 -20.41 4.37 -17.68
CA GLN A 133 -20.00 4.36 -16.27
C GLN A 133 -21.10 3.83 -15.34
N GLY A 134 -22.36 4.16 -15.61
CA GLY A 134 -23.52 3.69 -14.83
C GLY A 134 -23.70 2.19 -14.97
N PHE A 135 -23.52 1.66 -16.19
CA PHE A 135 -23.52 0.22 -16.44
C PHE A 135 -22.43 -0.50 -15.65
N VAL A 136 -21.19 0.00 -15.70
CA VAL A 136 -20.08 -0.62 -14.94
C VAL A 136 -20.37 -0.61 -13.44
N ARG A 137 -20.81 0.52 -12.88
CA ARG A 137 -21.15 0.60 -11.45
C ARG A 137 -22.21 -0.42 -11.05
N ARG A 138 -23.28 -0.55 -11.84
CA ARG A 138 -24.32 -1.59 -11.58
C ARG A 138 -23.73 -2.99 -11.56
N LYS A 139 -22.79 -3.30 -12.48
CA LYS A 139 -22.12 -4.61 -12.53
C LYS A 139 -21.24 -4.87 -11.31
N PHE A 140 -20.56 -3.86 -10.77
CA PHE A 140 -19.80 -4.00 -9.53
C PHE A 140 -20.72 -4.42 -8.37
N TYR A 141 -21.88 -3.81 -8.21
CA TYR A 141 -22.85 -4.17 -7.18
C TYR A 141 -23.48 -5.56 -7.42
N GLU A 142 -23.85 -5.86 -8.67
CA GLU A 142 -24.42 -7.14 -9.06
C GLU A 142 -23.49 -8.31 -8.77
N VAL A 143 -22.21 -8.21 -9.13
CA VAL A 143 -21.21 -9.27 -8.89
C VAL A 143 -20.92 -9.44 -7.42
N ALA A 144 -20.91 -8.37 -6.63
CA ALA A 144 -20.68 -8.42 -5.20
C ALA A 144 -21.89 -8.87 -4.37
N SER A 145 -23.10 -8.78 -4.92
CA SER A 145 -24.35 -9.06 -4.20
C SER A 145 -24.39 -10.39 -3.45
N PRO A 146 -23.88 -11.53 -3.99
CA PRO A 146 -23.91 -12.80 -3.27
C PRO A 146 -23.03 -12.86 -2.02
N LEU A 147 -22.14 -11.87 -1.84
CA LEU A 147 -21.23 -11.81 -0.69
C LEU A 147 -21.80 -11.05 0.50
N GLU A 148 -23.01 -10.50 0.37
CA GLU A 148 -23.71 -9.73 1.42
C GLU A 148 -22.86 -8.59 2.01
N LEU A 149 -21.92 -8.04 1.22
CA LEU A 149 -21.07 -6.93 1.61
C LEU A 149 -21.83 -5.60 1.51
N ASP A 150 -21.47 -4.62 2.34
CA ASP A 150 -22.05 -3.29 2.24
C ASP A 150 -21.82 -2.71 0.84
N SER A 151 -22.91 -2.32 0.20
CA SER A 151 -22.91 -1.76 -1.15
C SER A 151 -22.05 -0.49 -1.26
N ALA A 152 -21.92 0.29 -0.20
CA ALA A 152 -21.05 1.47 -0.15
C ALA A 152 -19.58 1.12 -0.33
N LEU A 153 -19.18 -0.11 0.00
CA LEU A 153 -17.77 -0.56 0.01
C LEU A 153 -17.37 -1.35 -1.25
N VAL A 154 -18.28 -1.81 -2.08
CA VAL A 154 -17.97 -2.66 -3.24
C VAL A 154 -17.93 -1.91 -4.57
N GLY A 155 -18.20 -0.62 -4.57
CA GLY A 155 -18.14 0.23 -5.77
C GLY A 155 -16.69 0.58 -6.18
N PRO A 156 -16.48 1.02 -7.43
CA PRO A 156 -15.14 1.31 -7.96
C PRO A 156 -14.30 2.26 -7.10
N ARG A 157 -14.92 3.32 -6.56
CA ARG A 157 -14.24 4.28 -5.69
C ARG A 157 -13.77 3.65 -4.37
N ALA A 158 -14.63 2.85 -3.75
CA ALA A 158 -14.32 2.21 -2.48
C ALA A 158 -13.20 1.18 -2.63
N LEU A 159 -13.22 0.37 -3.70
CA LEU A 159 -12.16 -0.61 -4.00
C LEU A 159 -10.81 0.06 -4.28
N ARG A 160 -10.81 1.17 -5.00
CA ARG A 160 -9.60 1.96 -5.20
C ARG A 160 -9.04 2.47 -3.87
N TYR A 161 -9.89 2.95 -2.97
CA TYR A 161 -9.47 3.40 -1.64
C TYR A 161 -9.03 2.25 -0.74
N ALA A 162 -9.70 1.10 -0.84
CA ALA A 162 -9.25 -0.11 -0.16
C ALA A 162 -7.82 -0.50 -0.56
N ARG A 163 -7.46 -0.34 -1.85
CA ARG A 163 -6.07 -0.55 -2.30
C ARG A 163 -5.10 0.44 -1.65
N GLY A 164 -5.49 1.70 -1.54
CA GLY A 164 -4.69 2.70 -0.82
C GLY A 164 -4.47 2.33 0.65
N LEU A 165 -5.50 1.81 1.33
CA LEU A 165 -5.38 1.33 2.71
C LEU A 165 -4.46 0.12 2.83
N GLU A 166 -4.59 -0.87 1.92
CA GLU A 166 -3.66 -2.00 1.89
C GLU A 166 -2.21 -1.56 1.75
N LEU A 167 -1.93 -0.58 0.88
CA LEU A 167 -0.59 -0.05 0.72
C LEU A 167 -0.08 0.63 2.01
N LEU A 168 -0.95 1.36 2.72
CA LEU A 168 -0.60 1.92 4.02
C LEU A 168 -0.35 0.84 5.08
N GLU A 169 -1.15 -0.23 5.11
CA GLU A 169 -0.96 -1.38 6.00
C GLU A 169 0.35 -2.12 5.70
N LEU A 170 0.81 -2.07 4.45
CA LEU A 170 2.12 -2.53 4.01
C LEU A 170 3.24 -1.50 4.27
N HIS A 171 2.95 -0.48 5.07
CA HIS A 171 3.87 0.59 5.43
C HIS A 171 4.42 1.40 4.25
N VAL A 172 3.71 1.44 3.11
CA VAL A 172 4.05 2.36 2.02
C VAL A 172 3.82 3.78 2.50
N PRO A 173 4.81 4.68 2.39
CA PRO A 173 4.67 6.08 2.79
C PRO A 173 3.45 6.74 2.15
N PHE A 174 2.75 7.55 2.93
CA PHE A 174 1.48 8.15 2.51
C PHE A 174 1.56 8.96 1.21
N ASN A 175 2.64 9.73 1.04
CA ASN A 175 2.91 10.47 -0.19
C ASN A 175 3.04 9.57 -1.42
N LEU A 176 3.62 8.39 -1.28
CA LEU A 176 3.71 7.40 -2.36
C LEU A 176 2.35 6.76 -2.65
N VAL A 177 1.55 6.49 -1.61
CA VAL A 177 0.15 6.05 -1.80
C VAL A 177 -0.66 7.11 -2.54
N GLN A 178 -0.47 8.38 -2.22
CA GLN A 178 -1.11 9.50 -2.94
C GLN A 178 -0.69 9.53 -4.42
N LYS A 179 0.61 9.42 -4.69
CA LYS A 179 1.18 9.35 -6.05
C LYS A 179 0.62 8.15 -6.81
N PHE A 180 0.62 6.96 -6.18
CA PHE A 180 0.04 5.73 -6.72
C PHE A 180 -1.44 5.91 -7.09
N LEU A 181 -2.22 6.53 -6.22
CA LEU A 181 -3.62 6.84 -6.47
C LEU A 181 -3.82 8.06 -7.41
N GLY A 182 -2.77 8.78 -7.81
CA GLY A 182 -2.88 10.02 -8.60
C GLY A 182 -3.67 11.10 -7.87
N GLN A 183 -3.45 11.28 -6.57
CA GLN A 183 -4.12 12.27 -5.73
C GLN A 183 -3.23 13.50 -5.58
N GLU A 184 -3.54 14.57 -6.29
CA GLU A 184 -2.78 15.82 -6.26
C GLU A 184 -3.53 16.92 -5.49
N LYS A 185 -4.88 16.84 -5.45
CA LYS A 185 -5.74 17.87 -4.84
C LYS A 185 -6.05 17.55 -3.38
N SER A 186 -6.00 18.56 -2.52
CA SER A 186 -6.33 18.45 -1.09
C SER A 186 -7.70 17.81 -0.83
N SER A 187 -8.70 18.09 -1.69
CA SER A 187 -10.03 17.48 -1.57
C SER A 187 -10.05 15.97 -1.83
N GLN A 188 -9.18 15.48 -2.70
CA GLN A 188 -9.06 14.04 -3.00
C GLN A 188 -8.38 13.31 -1.83
N ILE A 189 -7.40 13.96 -1.23
CA ILE A 189 -6.69 13.49 -0.04
C ILE A 189 -7.67 13.43 1.14
N ALA A 190 -8.40 14.50 1.40
CA ALA A 190 -9.42 14.54 2.45
C ALA A 190 -10.45 13.40 2.28
N ALA A 191 -10.97 13.21 1.07
CA ALA A 191 -11.94 12.15 0.78
C ALA A 191 -11.38 10.73 0.99
N PHE A 192 -10.08 10.53 0.77
CA PHE A 192 -9.42 9.26 1.09
C PHE A 192 -9.25 9.07 2.59
N LEU A 193 -8.84 10.12 3.30
CA LEU A 193 -8.69 10.12 4.76
C LEU A 193 -10.02 9.87 5.49
N ASP A 194 -11.11 10.47 4.99
CA ASP A 194 -12.45 10.25 5.52
C ASP A 194 -12.89 8.79 5.33
N PHE A 195 -12.63 8.20 4.14
CA PHE A 195 -12.91 6.79 3.88
C PHE A 195 -12.08 5.87 4.77
N ALA A 196 -10.80 6.17 4.92
CA ALA A 196 -9.85 5.39 5.70
C ALA A 196 -10.10 5.48 7.21
N GLY A 197 -10.83 6.50 7.67
CA GLY A 197 -11.20 6.68 9.07
C GLY A 197 -9.99 6.67 10.02
N GLY A 198 -10.14 5.97 11.15
CA GLY A 198 -9.08 5.85 12.16
C GLY A 198 -7.85 5.05 11.69
N ALA A 199 -7.97 4.21 10.68
CA ALA A 199 -6.86 3.43 10.14
C ALA A 199 -5.82 4.34 9.47
N ALA A 200 -6.25 5.23 8.55
CA ALA A 200 -5.32 6.14 7.89
C ALA A 200 -4.70 7.18 8.83
N ARG A 201 -5.42 7.61 9.86
CA ARG A 201 -4.88 8.59 10.82
C ARG A 201 -3.65 8.08 11.55
N ARG A 202 -3.54 6.76 11.75
CA ARG A 202 -2.34 6.13 12.34
C ARG A 202 -1.11 6.22 11.42
N TYR A 203 -1.33 6.30 10.11
CA TYR A 203 -0.25 6.36 9.11
C TYR A 203 0.02 7.78 8.58
N VAL A 204 -0.97 8.67 8.67
CA VAL A 204 -0.92 10.04 8.13
C VAL A 204 -0.57 11.08 9.20
N GLY A 205 -1.08 10.89 10.41
CA GLY A 205 -0.58 11.62 11.54
C GLY A 205 0.79 11.05 11.85
N GLY A 206 1.82 11.72 11.38
CA GLY A 206 3.15 11.52 11.92
C GLY A 206 3.03 11.67 13.44
N GLY A 207 2.65 10.56 14.09
CA GLY A 207 2.73 10.46 15.53
C GLY A 207 4.17 10.77 15.84
N SER A 208 4.39 11.88 16.55
CA SER A 208 5.68 12.11 17.17
C SER A 208 6.13 10.79 17.76
N PRO A 209 7.38 10.36 17.55
CA PRO A 209 7.91 9.09 18.05
C PRO A 209 7.69 8.85 19.55
N GLY A 210 7.18 9.84 20.28
CA GLY A 210 6.89 9.79 21.71
C GLY A 210 5.50 9.31 22.13
N GLN A 211 4.58 8.92 21.22
CA GLN A 211 3.23 8.46 21.59
C GLN A 211 2.83 7.07 21.10
N SER A 212 3.58 6.43 20.24
CA SER A 212 3.47 5.00 20.00
C SER A 212 4.60 4.31 20.76
N SER A 213 4.24 3.46 21.71
CA SER A 213 5.19 2.60 22.43
C SER A 213 6.22 2.04 21.45
N GLY A 214 7.48 2.36 21.64
CA GLY A 214 8.69 2.21 20.82
C GLY A 214 8.99 0.88 20.12
N LYS A 215 8.02 0.24 19.47
CA LYS A 215 8.18 -1.05 18.77
C LYS A 215 7.80 -1.08 17.29
N ASP A 216 7.20 -0.03 16.73
CA ASP A 216 6.64 -0.11 15.36
C ASP A 216 7.16 0.90 14.33
N CYS A 217 8.25 1.62 14.61
CA CYS A 217 8.88 2.49 13.61
C CYS A 217 9.88 1.70 12.75
N ARG A 218 9.38 0.82 11.88
CA ARG A 218 10.22 0.16 10.88
C ARG A 218 10.27 1.02 9.61
N ASN A 219 11.48 1.25 9.10
CA ASN A 219 11.62 1.79 7.77
C ASN A 219 11.17 0.73 6.77
N SER A 220 10.16 1.05 5.96
CA SER A 220 9.64 0.14 4.96
C SER A 220 9.55 0.83 3.61
N MET A 221 10.00 0.13 2.57
CA MET A 221 9.99 0.61 1.20
C MET A 221 9.50 -0.48 0.26
N LEU A 222 8.44 -0.17 -0.48
CA LEU A 222 7.93 -1.06 -1.51
C LEU A 222 8.76 -0.88 -2.79
N GLY A 223 9.15 -1.97 -3.41
CA GLY A 223 9.94 -1.96 -4.63
C GLY A 223 9.85 -3.26 -5.41
N THR A 224 10.61 -3.33 -6.47
CA THR A 224 10.69 -4.50 -7.37
C THR A 224 12.10 -5.05 -7.35
N ILE A 225 12.25 -6.36 -7.32
CA ILE A 225 13.55 -7.01 -7.48
C ILE A 225 14.03 -6.79 -8.90
N THR A 226 15.13 -6.06 -9.05
CA THR A 226 15.73 -5.71 -10.36
C THR A 226 16.96 -6.50 -10.72
N ASP A 227 17.63 -7.11 -9.73
CA ASP A 227 18.74 -8.03 -9.95
C ASP A 227 18.83 -9.10 -8.86
N ILE A 228 19.29 -10.29 -9.25
CA ILE A 228 19.51 -11.44 -8.37
C ILE A 228 20.87 -12.04 -8.67
N THR A 229 21.78 -11.96 -7.72
CA THR A 229 23.10 -12.58 -7.83
C THR A 229 23.21 -13.71 -6.79
N LEU A 230 23.38 -14.94 -7.29
CA LEU A 230 23.53 -16.14 -6.47
C LEU A 230 25.00 -16.30 -6.05
N GLY A 231 25.31 -16.16 -4.77
CA GLY A 231 26.61 -16.45 -4.19
C GLY A 231 26.61 -17.83 -3.51
N MET A 232 27.78 -18.30 -3.08
CA MET A 232 27.90 -19.64 -2.46
C MET A 232 27.15 -19.75 -1.11
N ARG A 233 27.10 -18.68 -0.32
CA ARG A 233 26.51 -18.69 1.05
C ARG A 233 25.27 -17.83 1.17
N SER A 234 25.04 -16.92 0.25
CA SER A 234 23.95 -15.93 0.31
C SER A 234 23.56 -15.47 -1.08
N VAL A 235 22.36 -14.95 -1.17
CA VAL A 235 21.79 -14.36 -2.38
C VAL A 235 21.78 -12.85 -2.21
N ARG A 236 22.38 -12.12 -3.15
CA ARG A 236 22.32 -10.68 -3.24
C ARG A 236 21.15 -10.28 -4.13
N LEU A 237 20.32 -9.40 -3.62
CA LEU A 237 19.16 -8.89 -4.32
C LEU A 237 19.28 -7.38 -4.45
N GLU A 238 19.02 -6.84 -5.64
CA GLU A 238 18.79 -5.41 -5.81
C GLU A 238 17.30 -5.17 -5.91
N VAL A 239 16.82 -4.20 -5.14
CA VAL A 239 15.43 -3.76 -5.13
C VAL A 239 15.39 -2.30 -5.53
N THR A 240 14.67 -1.99 -6.60
CA THR A 240 14.39 -0.61 -6.99
C THR A 240 13.01 -0.24 -6.47
N THR A 241 12.95 0.81 -5.64
CA THR A 241 11.68 1.29 -5.11
C THR A 241 10.90 2.04 -6.19
N PHE A 242 9.62 2.33 -5.94
CA PHE A 242 8.80 3.14 -6.85
C PHE A 242 9.28 4.59 -7.01
N SER A 243 10.21 5.01 -6.17
CA SER A 243 10.84 6.33 -6.22
C SER A 243 12.25 6.28 -6.80
N ASP A 244 12.57 5.20 -7.55
CA ASP A 244 13.89 4.94 -8.13
C ASP A 244 15.04 4.86 -7.11
N LEU A 245 14.73 4.66 -5.83
CA LEU A 245 15.76 4.40 -4.83
C LEU A 245 16.25 2.96 -4.96
N ARG A 246 17.56 2.79 -4.98
CA ARG A 246 18.21 1.49 -5.10
C ARG A 246 18.59 0.96 -3.74
N LEU A 247 18.11 -0.22 -3.40
CA LEU A 247 18.42 -0.96 -2.18
C LEU A 247 19.10 -2.27 -2.50
N VAL A 248 20.08 -2.62 -1.72
CA VAL A 248 20.75 -3.92 -1.76
C VAL A 248 20.37 -4.71 -0.52
N SER A 249 19.84 -5.91 -0.73
CA SER A 249 19.55 -6.89 0.32
C SER A 249 20.44 -8.11 0.17
N LEU A 250 20.79 -8.75 1.28
CA LEU A 250 21.55 -9.99 1.31
C LEU A 250 20.84 -11.00 2.21
N CYS A 251 20.24 -12.02 1.62
CA CYS A 251 19.51 -13.07 2.34
C CYS A 251 20.20 -14.45 2.24
N SER A 252 19.76 -15.40 3.05
CA SER A 252 20.20 -16.79 2.95
C SER A 252 19.50 -17.48 1.77
N HIS A 253 20.12 -18.55 1.23
CA HIS A 253 19.50 -19.41 0.22
C HIS A 253 18.18 -20.02 0.73
N LYS A 254 18.12 -20.33 2.02
CA LYS A 254 16.89 -20.86 2.66
C LYS A 254 15.75 -19.84 2.61
N ASP A 255 16.02 -18.58 2.95
CA ASP A 255 15.00 -17.52 2.93
C ASP A 255 14.62 -17.17 1.50
N PHE A 256 15.58 -17.12 0.58
CA PHE A 256 15.34 -16.93 -0.84
C PHE A 256 14.37 -17.98 -1.41
N SER A 257 14.61 -19.27 -1.14
CA SER A 257 13.74 -20.35 -1.60
C SER A 257 12.40 -20.38 -0.88
N ARG A 258 12.38 -20.09 0.44
CA ARG A 258 11.13 -20.07 1.22
C ARG A 258 10.17 -18.97 0.74
N MET A 259 10.68 -17.83 0.37
CA MET A 259 9.90 -16.69 -0.11
C MET A 259 9.62 -16.74 -1.61
N ASP A 260 10.15 -17.75 -2.32
CA ASP A 260 10.03 -17.90 -3.78
C ASP A 260 10.37 -16.61 -4.54
N LEU A 261 11.52 -16.01 -4.17
CA LEU A 261 11.93 -14.72 -4.72
C LEU A 261 12.39 -14.86 -6.18
N HIS A 262 11.92 -13.97 -7.04
CA HIS A 262 12.28 -13.97 -8.46
C HIS A 262 12.36 -12.54 -9.02
N LEU A 263 12.98 -12.41 -10.17
CA LEU A 263 13.15 -11.14 -10.87
C LEU A 263 11.78 -10.50 -11.17
N HIS A 264 11.69 -9.20 -11.04
CA HIS A 264 10.47 -8.39 -11.23
C HIS A 264 9.36 -8.67 -10.21
N GLN A 265 9.64 -9.38 -9.13
CA GLN A 265 8.71 -9.57 -8.03
C GLN A 265 8.64 -8.31 -7.17
N VAL A 266 7.42 -7.95 -6.78
CA VAL A 266 7.17 -6.86 -5.83
C VAL A 266 7.43 -7.35 -4.42
N VAL A 267 8.23 -6.61 -3.69
CA VAL A 267 8.61 -6.90 -2.31
C VAL A 267 8.58 -5.64 -1.48
N THR A 268 8.35 -5.78 -0.18
CA THR A 268 8.62 -4.71 0.77
C THR A 268 9.96 -4.96 1.46
N ALA A 269 10.84 -3.97 1.37
CA ALA A 269 12.10 -3.93 2.10
C ALA A 269 11.88 -3.27 3.46
N PHE A 270 12.33 -3.93 4.52
CA PHE A 270 12.29 -3.45 5.90
C PHE A 270 13.69 -3.27 6.45
N ILE A 271 13.91 -2.16 7.14
CA ILE A 271 15.15 -1.85 7.83
C ILE A 271 14.81 -1.40 9.25
N GLU A 272 15.37 -2.06 10.25
CA GLU A 272 15.20 -1.63 11.63
C GLU A 272 16.00 -0.32 11.88
N PRO A 273 15.42 0.67 12.58
CA PRO A 273 16.08 1.97 12.80
C PRO A 273 17.43 1.91 13.53
N ASP A 274 17.62 0.91 14.40
CA ASP A 274 18.86 0.65 15.14
C ASP A 274 19.99 0.12 14.26
N GLN A 275 19.69 -0.39 13.06
CA GLN A 275 20.67 -0.87 12.08
C GLN A 275 21.13 0.22 11.10
N ILE A 276 20.59 1.42 11.20
CA ILE A 276 20.95 2.56 10.36
C ILE A 276 21.91 3.46 11.09
N VAL A 277 23.11 3.59 10.57
CA VAL A 277 24.16 4.47 11.09
C VAL A 277 23.99 5.86 10.48
N VAL A 278 24.01 6.89 11.33
CA VAL A 278 24.03 8.29 10.88
C VAL A 278 25.47 8.77 10.82
N ALA A 279 25.85 9.41 9.72
CA ALA A 279 27.20 9.94 9.50
C ALA A 279 27.18 11.29 8.82
N PRO A 280 28.17 12.17 9.06
CA PRO A 280 28.28 13.46 8.37
C PRO A 280 28.64 13.31 6.88
N GLU A 281 29.28 12.20 6.51
CA GLU A 281 29.74 11.87 5.16
C GLU A 281 29.53 10.40 4.83
N ALA A 282 29.64 10.04 3.55
CA ALA A 282 29.54 8.65 3.11
C ALA A 282 30.73 7.85 3.66
N LEU A 283 30.44 6.73 4.32
CA LEU A 283 31.47 5.83 4.84
C LEU A 283 31.59 4.59 3.96
N PRO A 284 32.80 4.08 3.70
CA PRO A 284 33.00 2.82 2.99
C PRO A 284 32.50 1.64 3.84
N GLY A 285 32.11 0.56 3.16
CA GLY A 285 31.65 -0.68 3.81
C GLY A 285 30.13 -0.83 3.95
N PHE A 286 29.36 0.17 3.62
CA PHE A 286 27.90 0.10 3.58
C PHE A 286 27.40 -0.09 2.14
N SER A 287 26.46 -1.01 1.96
CA SER A 287 25.88 -1.29 0.63
C SER A 287 24.75 -0.33 0.29
N ASN A 288 24.15 0.29 1.29
CA ASN A 288 23.06 1.24 1.17
C ASN A 288 23.44 2.55 1.87
N GLY A 289 23.08 3.67 1.24
CA GLY A 289 23.34 4.98 1.81
C GLY A 289 22.51 6.06 1.15
N PHE A 290 21.86 6.89 1.98
CA PHE A 290 21.03 7.99 1.55
C PHE A 290 21.44 9.27 2.25
N CYS A 291 21.61 10.35 1.48
CA CYS A 291 21.96 11.66 2.01
C CYS A 291 20.76 12.59 1.88
N ALA A 292 20.29 13.12 3.00
CA ALA A 292 19.18 14.06 3.01
C ALA A 292 19.23 14.96 4.25
N PRO A 293 18.46 16.06 4.27
CA PRO A 293 18.35 16.90 5.45
C PRO A 293 17.60 16.18 6.58
N VAL A 294 18.04 16.40 7.80
CA VAL A 294 17.33 16.01 9.02
C VAL A 294 16.00 16.75 9.03
N ALA A 295 14.91 15.99 9.02
CA ALA A 295 13.55 16.52 9.07
C ALA A 295 12.96 16.45 10.47
N GLU A 296 13.39 15.48 11.27
CA GLU A 296 12.92 15.23 12.64
C GLU A 296 14.10 14.86 13.52
N LEU A 297 14.18 15.46 14.70
CA LEU A 297 15.24 15.19 15.69
C LEU A 297 14.64 15.19 17.10
N HIS A 298 14.52 14.02 17.69
CA HIS A 298 14.04 13.84 19.05
C HIS A 298 15.14 13.30 19.93
N ARG A 299 15.71 14.14 20.79
CA ARG A 299 16.77 13.78 21.71
C ARG A 299 16.20 13.39 23.07
N GLU A 300 16.61 12.23 23.55
CA GLU A 300 16.42 11.78 24.92
C GLU A 300 17.78 11.65 25.62
N GLN A 301 17.77 11.33 26.91
CA GLN A 301 19.02 11.24 27.67
C GLN A 301 19.96 10.13 27.20
N VAL A 302 19.41 9.01 26.75
CA VAL A 302 20.19 7.82 26.35
C VAL A 302 20.15 7.65 24.84
N GLU A 303 19.03 7.91 24.23
CA GLU A 303 18.73 7.59 22.81
C GLU A 303 18.24 8.82 22.07
N THR A 304 18.57 8.89 20.80
CA THR A 304 18.12 9.96 19.89
C THR A 304 17.51 9.34 18.65
N PHE A 305 16.29 9.79 18.31
CA PHE A 305 15.59 9.44 17.08
C PHE A 305 15.82 10.51 16.03
N ILE A 306 16.21 10.08 14.83
CA ILE A 306 16.53 10.96 13.72
C ILE A 306 15.72 10.53 12.51
N GLY A 307 14.96 11.45 11.92
CA GLY A 307 14.30 11.28 10.64
C GLY A 307 14.97 12.12 9.56
N ILE A 308 15.38 11.54 8.45
CA ILE A 308 15.76 12.28 7.24
C ILE A 308 14.65 12.17 6.19
N ARG A 309 14.41 13.24 5.45
CA ARG A 309 13.42 13.26 4.37
C ARG A 309 14.12 13.26 3.02
N LEU A 310 13.91 12.16 2.28
CA LEU A 310 14.42 12.01 0.93
C LEU A 310 13.63 12.87 -0.07
N ASP A 311 14.17 13.10 -1.26
CA ASP A 311 13.58 13.96 -2.30
C ASP A 311 12.22 13.48 -2.78
N ASP A 312 11.94 12.18 -2.70
CA ASP A 312 10.65 11.57 -3.01
C ASP A 312 9.60 11.74 -1.90
N GLY A 313 9.99 12.34 -0.76
CA GLY A 313 9.17 12.54 0.44
C GLY A 313 9.18 11.35 1.40
N THR A 314 9.89 10.25 1.11
CA THR A 314 10.09 9.15 2.05
C THR A 314 10.91 9.63 3.25
N THR A 315 10.48 9.28 4.45
CA THR A 315 11.28 9.55 5.66
C THR A 315 11.92 8.24 6.14
N LEU A 316 13.24 8.28 6.31
CA LEU A 316 13.99 7.21 6.95
C LEU A 316 14.32 7.60 8.38
N TYR A 317 14.15 6.67 9.29
CA TYR A 317 14.39 6.84 10.71
C TYR A 317 15.60 6.02 11.17
N SER A 318 16.43 6.62 12.00
CA SER A 318 17.51 5.96 12.73
C SER A 318 17.33 6.17 14.21
N HIS A 319 17.76 5.20 14.98
CA HIS A 319 17.75 5.19 16.42
C HIS A 319 19.15 4.92 16.92
N GLN A 320 19.77 5.90 17.59
CA GLN A 320 21.17 5.88 17.99
C GLN A 320 21.34 6.34 19.43
N GLU A 321 22.42 5.94 20.06
CA GLU A 321 22.82 6.46 21.36
C GLU A 321 23.12 7.97 21.27
N THR A 322 22.62 8.74 22.24
CA THR A 322 22.75 10.20 22.23
C THR A 322 24.21 10.65 22.29
N ASP A 323 25.05 9.99 23.10
CA ASP A 323 26.46 10.30 23.25
C ASP A 323 27.25 10.16 21.94
N VAL A 324 26.87 9.18 21.11
CA VAL A 324 27.48 8.97 19.78
C VAL A 324 27.18 10.13 18.85
N LEU A 325 25.98 10.68 18.93
CA LEU A 325 25.50 11.76 18.06
C LEU A 325 25.89 13.16 18.51
N ASP A 326 26.23 13.35 19.78
CA ASP A 326 26.59 14.68 20.31
C ASP A 326 27.82 15.27 19.64
N THR A 327 28.75 14.41 19.22
CA THR A 327 29.94 14.85 18.45
C THR A 327 29.58 15.44 17.07
N MET A 328 28.44 15.07 16.52
CA MET A 328 28.01 15.49 15.18
C MET A 328 27.30 16.84 15.15
N ARG A 329 26.89 17.42 16.29
CA ARG A 329 26.13 18.69 16.38
C ARG A 329 24.95 18.72 15.42
N LEU A 330 24.07 17.71 15.49
CA LEU A 330 22.89 17.56 14.64
C LEU A 330 21.85 18.64 14.95
N TYR A 331 21.22 19.14 13.88
CA TYR A 331 20.06 20.04 13.93
C TYR A 331 19.16 19.78 12.71
N GLU A 332 17.90 20.15 12.80
CA GLU A 332 16.96 20.05 11.67
C GLU A 332 17.41 20.89 10.49
N GLY A 333 17.39 20.32 9.29
CA GLY A 333 17.90 20.91 8.06
C GLY A 333 19.36 20.55 7.74
N ARG A 334 20.15 20.03 8.71
CA ARG A 334 21.50 19.57 8.42
C ARG A 334 21.46 18.32 7.54
N LYS A 335 22.23 18.29 6.46
CA LYS A 335 22.41 17.09 5.62
C LYS A 335 23.29 16.08 6.33
N VAL A 336 22.79 14.84 6.38
CA VAL A 336 23.48 13.69 6.93
C VAL A 336 23.31 12.48 6.04
N TRP A 337 24.18 11.50 6.19
CA TRP A 337 24.05 10.21 5.56
C TRP A 337 23.39 9.22 6.55
N MET A 338 22.45 8.44 6.06
CA MET A 338 21.96 7.22 6.70
C MET A 338 22.50 6.02 5.94
N LEU A 339 23.30 5.22 6.61
CA LEU A 339 24.10 4.14 6.04
C LEU A 339 23.72 2.82 6.70
N PHE A 340 23.51 1.77 5.89
CA PHE A 340 23.23 0.45 6.43
C PHE A 340 23.71 -0.68 5.51
N PRO A 341 24.14 -1.83 6.08
CA PRO A 341 24.64 -2.95 5.30
C PRO A 341 23.49 -3.67 4.59
N ALA A 342 23.81 -4.41 3.52
CA ALA A 342 22.81 -5.21 2.80
C ALA A 342 22.08 -6.24 3.69
N ARG A 343 22.70 -6.72 4.75
CA ARG A 343 22.10 -7.67 5.70
C ARG A 343 21.03 -7.04 6.60
N ALA A 344 21.04 -5.72 6.75
CA ALA A 344 20.02 -4.99 7.49
C ALA A 344 18.68 -4.92 6.73
N VAL A 345 18.70 -5.16 5.42
CA VAL A 345 17.49 -5.11 4.58
C VAL A 345 16.84 -6.48 4.54
N SER A 346 15.74 -6.63 5.25
CA SER A 346 14.88 -7.81 5.17
C SER A 346 13.77 -7.59 4.13
N LEU A 347 13.37 -8.66 3.44
CA LEU A 347 12.32 -8.61 2.41
C LEU A 347 11.08 -9.39 2.85
N SER A 348 9.92 -8.90 2.44
CA SER A 348 8.65 -9.61 2.57
C SER A 348 7.93 -9.64 1.22
N VAL A 349 7.35 -10.77 0.89
CA VAL A 349 6.51 -11.00 -0.30
C VAL A 349 5.05 -10.84 0.08
N HIS A 350 4.23 -10.35 -0.83
CA HIS A 350 2.81 -10.07 -0.62
C HIS A 350 1.91 -10.91 -1.52
#